data_a08164284477c383bbdffd0b20c253fc
#
_entry.id   a08164284477c383bbdffd0b20c253fc
#
_cell.length_a   1.000
_cell.length_b   1.000
_cell.length_c   1.000
_cell.angle_alpha   90.00
_cell.angle_beta   90.00
_cell.angle_gamma   90.00
#
_symmetry.space_group_name_H-M   'P 1'
#
loop_
_entity.id
_entity.type
_entity.pdbx_description
1 polymer ?
#
loop_
_entity_poly.entity_id
_entity_poly.type
_entity_poly.pdbx_seq_one_letter_code
_entity_poly.pdbx_strand_id
1 'polypeptide(L)'
;QGQPSKAEQAVKYRKAVYQAIAWNFGPLSAMAQGKIPYDAAEFELRAARVAALAPMVGESFTADTKGVAGSKAKPAIWSSRADFDTKMKDLVDRTAALARAAQGGDAAKAKAAFLDAAGTCKACHDEYKAD
;
A
#
# COMPACT_ATOMS: atom_id res chain seq x y z
N GLN A 1 -10.70 -26.94 -18.09
CA GLN A 1 -10.88 -25.64 -17.48
C GLN A 1 -11.00 -25.79 -15.98
N GLY A 2 -9.92 -25.83 -15.33
CA GLY A 2 -9.87 -25.92 -13.90
C GLY A 2 -10.14 -24.59 -13.21
N GLN A 3 -10.36 -24.67 -11.91
CA GLN A 3 -10.38 -23.52 -11.05
C GLN A 3 -8.99 -22.87 -11.05
N PRO A 4 -8.89 -21.54 -10.88
CA PRO A 4 -7.60 -20.91 -10.65
C PRO A 4 -6.91 -21.53 -9.43
N SER A 5 -5.60 -21.70 -9.49
CA SER A 5 -4.83 -22.17 -8.35
C SER A 5 -4.88 -21.15 -7.21
N LYS A 6 -4.53 -21.58 -6.00
CA LYS A 6 -4.43 -20.66 -4.86
C LYS A 6 -3.40 -19.56 -5.12
N ALA A 7 -2.30 -19.89 -5.79
CA ALA A 7 -1.29 -18.91 -6.17
C ALA A 7 -1.86 -17.85 -7.12
N GLU A 8 -2.61 -18.27 -8.13
CA GLU A 8 -3.26 -17.34 -9.06
C GLU A 8 -4.30 -16.46 -8.36
N GLN A 9 -5.08 -17.05 -7.44
CA GLN A 9 -6.04 -16.30 -6.62
C GLN A 9 -5.35 -15.28 -5.73
N ALA A 10 -4.21 -15.64 -5.14
CA ALA A 10 -3.43 -14.73 -4.30
C ALA A 10 -2.91 -13.53 -5.10
N VAL A 11 -2.42 -13.76 -6.32
CA VAL A 11 -1.97 -12.66 -7.19
C VAL A 11 -3.14 -11.76 -7.59
N LYS A 12 -4.28 -12.34 -7.90
CA LYS A 12 -5.49 -11.59 -8.24
C LYS A 12 -5.98 -10.75 -7.05
N TYR A 13 -5.98 -11.33 -5.87
CA TYR A 13 -6.32 -10.64 -4.62
C TYR A 13 -5.38 -9.47 -4.36
N ARG A 14 -4.08 -9.68 -4.50
CA ARG A 14 -3.05 -8.65 -4.35
C ARG A 14 -3.32 -7.45 -5.25
N LYS A 15 -3.62 -7.70 -6.52
CA LYS A 15 -3.94 -6.64 -7.49
C LYS A 15 -5.19 -5.87 -7.09
N ALA A 16 -6.21 -6.56 -6.59
CA ALA A 16 -7.45 -5.92 -6.13
C ALA A 16 -7.19 -5.01 -4.92
N VAL A 17 -6.37 -5.47 -3.98
CA VAL A 17 -5.97 -4.66 -2.82
C VAL A 17 -5.21 -3.42 -3.27
N TYR A 18 -4.27 -3.55 -4.19
CA TYR A 18 -3.53 -2.41 -4.75
C TYR A 18 -4.46 -1.41 -5.43
N GLN A 19 -5.46 -1.88 -6.16
CA GLN A 19 -6.44 -0.99 -6.79
C GLN A 19 -7.24 -0.21 -5.76
N ALA A 20 -7.65 -0.87 -4.67
CA ALA A 20 -8.37 -0.20 -3.59
C ALA A 20 -7.50 0.84 -2.89
N ILE A 21 -6.23 0.51 -2.65
CA ILE A 21 -5.27 1.47 -2.08
C ILE A 21 -5.12 2.67 -3.01
N ALA A 22 -4.90 2.45 -4.30
CA ALA A 22 -4.71 3.52 -5.28
C ALA A 22 -5.94 4.44 -5.37
N TRP A 23 -7.13 3.88 -5.35
CA TRP A 23 -8.37 4.64 -5.38
C TRP A 23 -8.47 5.62 -4.20
N ASN A 24 -8.04 5.18 -3.02
CA ASN A 24 -8.08 6.02 -1.83
C ASN A 24 -6.86 6.95 -1.73
N PHE A 25 -5.70 6.49 -2.18
CA PHE A 25 -4.44 7.21 -2.07
C PHE A 25 -4.37 8.42 -3.02
N GLY A 26 -4.97 8.31 -4.20
CA GLY A 26 -4.95 9.38 -5.20
C GLY A 26 -5.46 10.72 -4.68
N PRO A 27 -6.68 10.79 -4.13
CA PRO A 27 -7.19 12.02 -3.53
C PRO A 27 -6.40 12.51 -2.32
N LEU A 28 -5.84 11.60 -1.51
CA LEU A 28 -4.94 11.99 -0.42
C LEU A 28 -3.71 12.73 -0.97
N SER A 29 -3.11 12.20 -2.03
CA SER A 29 -1.98 12.81 -2.70
C SER A 29 -2.33 14.19 -3.26
N ALA A 30 -3.47 14.29 -3.92
CA ALA A 30 -3.93 15.56 -4.50
C ALA A 30 -4.14 16.63 -3.43
N MET A 31 -4.75 16.27 -2.30
CA MET A 31 -4.93 17.18 -1.17
C MET A 31 -3.59 17.57 -0.52
N ALA A 32 -2.69 16.59 -0.35
CA ALA A 32 -1.38 16.85 0.24
C ALA A 32 -0.51 17.76 -0.63
N GLN A 33 -0.67 17.68 -1.94
CA GLN A 33 0.08 18.51 -2.90
C GLN A 33 -0.59 19.86 -3.21
N GLY A 34 -1.76 20.11 -2.63
CA GLY A 34 -2.50 21.35 -2.89
C GLY A 34 -3.16 21.42 -4.27
N LYS A 35 -3.28 20.30 -4.97
CA LYS A 35 -3.94 20.23 -6.28
C LYS A 35 -5.45 20.35 -6.18
N ILE A 36 -6.02 19.91 -5.06
CA ILE A 36 -7.43 20.07 -4.72
C ILE A 36 -7.52 20.60 -3.28
N PRO A 37 -8.63 21.25 -2.89
CA PRO A 37 -8.78 21.76 -1.53
C PRO A 37 -8.71 20.63 -0.49
N TYR A 38 -8.07 20.91 0.63
CA TYR A 38 -8.01 19.97 1.74
C TYR A 38 -9.38 19.86 2.41
N ASP A 39 -9.92 18.67 2.43
CA ASP A 39 -11.18 18.33 3.12
C ASP A 39 -10.83 17.35 4.23
N ALA A 40 -10.91 17.78 5.47
CA ALA A 40 -10.48 17.00 6.62
C ALA A 40 -11.25 15.69 6.76
N ALA A 41 -12.57 15.72 6.55
CA ALA A 41 -13.40 14.52 6.68
C ALA A 41 -13.07 13.50 5.59
N GLU A 42 -12.91 13.95 4.36
CA GLU A 42 -12.54 13.08 3.25
C GLU A 42 -11.14 12.50 3.43
N PHE A 43 -10.19 13.32 3.87
CA PHE A 43 -8.83 12.89 4.13
C PHE A 43 -8.80 11.81 5.22
N GLU A 44 -9.51 12.02 6.32
CA GLU A 44 -9.61 11.06 7.41
C GLU A 44 -10.20 9.72 6.94
N LEU A 45 -11.30 9.77 6.20
CA LEU A 45 -11.96 8.58 5.68
C LEU A 45 -11.03 7.74 4.81
N ARG A 46 -10.37 8.39 3.85
CA ARG A 46 -9.46 7.69 2.92
C ARG A 46 -8.20 7.19 3.62
N ALA A 47 -7.64 7.96 4.55
CA ALA A 47 -6.49 7.54 5.33
C ALA A 47 -6.81 6.28 6.17
N ALA A 48 -7.98 6.21 6.77
CA ALA A 48 -8.42 5.04 7.52
C ALA A 48 -8.53 3.81 6.62
N ARG A 49 -9.04 3.98 5.40
CA ARG A 49 -9.13 2.89 4.42
C ARG A 49 -7.76 2.38 4.00
N VAL A 50 -6.82 3.26 3.72
CA VAL A 50 -5.45 2.88 3.37
C VAL A 50 -4.80 2.10 4.52
N ALA A 51 -4.95 2.58 5.75
CA ALA A 51 -4.42 1.89 6.93
C ALA A 51 -5.03 0.49 7.10
N ALA A 52 -6.32 0.32 6.79
CA ALA A 52 -6.98 -0.99 6.86
C ALA A 52 -6.51 -1.93 5.75
N LEU A 53 -6.24 -1.40 4.56
CA LEU A 53 -5.81 -2.21 3.40
C LEU A 53 -4.33 -2.61 3.46
N ALA A 54 -3.48 -1.77 4.04
CA ALA A 54 -2.03 -1.99 4.03
C ALA A 54 -1.62 -3.37 4.57
N PRO A 55 -2.15 -3.87 5.70
CA PRO A 55 -1.78 -5.20 6.19
C PRO A 55 -2.16 -6.33 5.23
N MET A 56 -3.14 -6.11 4.37
CA MET A 56 -3.62 -7.12 3.42
C MET A 56 -2.64 -7.33 2.27
N VAL A 57 -1.77 -6.36 1.99
CA VAL A 57 -0.80 -6.46 0.88
C VAL A 57 0.17 -7.60 1.12
N GLY A 58 0.77 -7.67 2.31
CA GLY A 58 1.82 -8.64 2.61
C GLY A 58 1.36 -10.09 2.63
N GLU A 59 0.12 -10.32 3.03
CA GLU A 59 -0.39 -11.69 3.20
C GLU A 59 -0.48 -12.49 1.89
N SER A 60 -0.50 -11.79 0.75
CA SER A 60 -0.59 -12.43 -0.57
C SER A 60 0.76 -12.89 -1.13
N PHE A 61 1.87 -12.52 -0.49
CA PHE A 61 3.22 -12.87 -0.98
C PHE A 61 3.69 -14.21 -0.41
N THR A 62 2.95 -15.26 -0.72
CA THR A 62 3.33 -16.62 -0.36
C THR A 62 4.36 -17.15 -1.37
N ALA A 63 5.13 -18.17 -0.97
CA ALA A 63 6.22 -18.70 -1.81
C ALA A 63 5.73 -19.22 -3.17
N ASP A 64 4.53 -19.76 -3.21
CA ASP A 64 3.94 -20.33 -4.43
C ASP A 64 3.46 -19.27 -5.42
N THR A 65 3.48 -17.97 -5.05
CA THR A 65 3.15 -16.89 -5.98
C THR A 65 4.36 -16.41 -6.78
N LYS A 66 5.55 -16.87 -6.44
CA LYS A 66 6.75 -16.54 -7.18
C LYS A 66 6.64 -17.02 -8.62
N GLY A 67 6.82 -16.08 -9.57
CA GLY A 67 6.80 -16.40 -10.99
C GLY A 67 5.42 -16.61 -11.60
N VAL A 68 4.35 -16.32 -10.88
CA VAL A 68 2.99 -16.42 -11.44
C VAL A 68 2.82 -15.38 -12.55
N ALA A 69 2.27 -15.82 -13.68
CA ALA A 69 2.04 -14.96 -14.84
C ALA A 69 1.18 -13.75 -14.47
N GLY A 70 1.56 -12.58 -14.98
CA GLY A 70 0.87 -11.33 -14.70
C GLY A 70 1.27 -10.65 -13.40
N SER A 71 2.07 -11.30 -12.55
CA SER A 71 2.61 -10.68 -11.35
C SER A 71 3.78 -9.76 -11.72
N LYS A 72 3.84 -8.59 -11.10
CA LYS A 72 4.96 -7.66 -11.22
C LYS A 72 5.94 -7.76 -10.05
N ALA A 73 5.75 -8.73 -9.16
CA ALA A 73 6.64 -8.97 -8.03
C ALA A 73 7.96 -9.56 -8.52
N LYS A 74 9.08 -8.98 -8.07
CA LYS A 74 10.40 -9.48 -8.43
C LYS A 74 10.77 -10.70 -7.56
N PRO A 75 11.59 -11.64 -8.08
CA PRO A 75 12.08 -12.77 -7.28
C PRO A 75 12.80 -12.36 -6.00
N ALA A 76 13.36 -11.14 -5.95
CA ALA A 76 14.03 -10.59 -4.77
C ALA A 76 13.15 -10.57 -3.52
N ILE A 77 11.83 -10.51 -3.67
CA ILE A 77 10.89 -10.59 -2.53
C ILE A 77 11.18 -11.84 -1.70
N TRP A 78 11.38 -12.98 -2.36
CA TRP A 78 11.60 -14.25 -1.67
C TRP A 78 13.06 -14.50 -1.29
N SER A 79 14.00 -14.00 -2.09
CA SER A 79 15.45 -14.13 -1.78
C SER A 79 15.91 -13.12 -0.71
N SER A 80 15.22 -11.99 -0.57
CA SER A 80 15.48 -10.98 0.46
C SER A 80 14.27 -10.81 1.36
N ARG A 81 13.69 -11.91 1.79
CA ARG A 81 12.40 -11.93 2.49
C ARG A 81 12.39 -11.08 3.75
N ALA A 82 13.48 -11.13 4.55
CA ALA A 82 13.56 -10.36 5.78
C ALA A 82 13.50 -8.86 5.51
N ASP A 83 14.18 -8.38 4.49
CA ASP A 83 14.12 -6.97 4.08
C ASP A 83 12.74 -6.59 3.54
N PHE A 84 12.14 -7.46 2.73
CA PHE A 84 10.79 -7.26 2.23
C PHE A 84 9.78 -7.15 3.39
N ASP A 85 9.86 -8.05 4.36
CA ASP A 85 8.97 -8.04 5.52
C ASP A 85 9.14 -6.78 6.37
N THR A 86 10.38 -6.29 6.51
CA THR A 86 10.66 -5.02 7.20
C THR A 86 10.00 -3.85 6.47
N LYS A 87 10.09 -3.81 5.15
CA LYS A 87 9.44 -2.78 4.34
C LYS A 87 7.92 -2.85 4.42
N MET A 88 7.36 -4.06 4.46
CA MET A 88 5.91 -4.25 4.63
C MET A 88 5.44 -3.78 6.00
N LYS A 89 6.22 -4.08 7.04
CA LYS A 89 5.92 -3.59 8.40
C LYS A 89 5.97 -2.06 8.44
N ASP A 90 6.95 -1.45 7.79
CA ASP A 90 7.09 -0.01 7.71
C ASP A 90 5.86 0.63 7.02
N LEU A 91 5.37 0.03 5.94
CA LEU A 91 4.15 0.47 5.28
C LEU A 91 2.95 0.43 6.24
N VAL A 92 2.77 -0.67 6.96
CA VAL A 92 1.67 -0.82 7.92
C VAL A 92 1.77 0.23 9.01
N ASP A 93 2.96 0.43 9.58
CA ASP A 93 3.18 1.38 10.67
C ASP A 93 2.97 2.83 10.22
N ARG A 94 3.45 3.19 9.03
CA ARG A 94 3.32 4.55 8.49
C ARG A 94 1.90 4.88 8.06
N THR A 95 1.18 3.93 7.50
CA THR A 95 -0.23 4.14 7.15
C THR A 95 -1.12 4.21 8.39
N ALA A 96 -0.81 3.46 9.43
CA ALA A 96 -1.49 3.58 10.72
C ALA A 96 -1.24 4.97 11.35
N ALA A 97 0.00 5.47 11.27
CA ALA A 97 0.34 6.82 11.73
C ALA A 97 -0.40 7.89 10.92
N LEU A 98 -0.53 7.69 9.62
CA LEU A 98 -1.31 8.58 8.74
C LEU A 98 -2.78 8.64 9.18
N ALA A 99 -3.38 7.50 9.46
CA ALA A 99 -4.79 7.45 9.92
C ALA A 99 -4.97 8.21 11.24
N ARG A 100 -4.02 8.04 12.17
CA ARG A 100 -4.07 8.76 13.47
C ARG A 100 -3.90 10.27 13.28
N ALA A 101 -2.94 10.68 12.45
CA ALA A 101 -2.69 12.10 12.17
C ALA A 101 -3.91 12.76 11.52
N ALA A 102 -4.60 12.04 10.63
CA ALA A 102 -5.79 12.53 9.95
C ALA A 102 -6.95 12.77 10.92
N GLN A 103 -7.03 12.00 12.01
CA GLN A 103 -8.07 12.16 13.03
C GLN A 103 -7.91 13.44 13.85
N GLY A 104 -6.68 13.95 13.95
CA GLY A 104 -6.38 15.10 14.80
C GLY A 104 -6.82 16.45 14.24
N GLY A 105 -7.25 16.52 13.00
CA GLY A 105 -7.73 17.76 12.37
C GLY A 105 -6.63 18.76 12.00
N ASP A 106 -5.36 18.46 12.25
CA ASP A 106 -4.22 19.31 11.88
C ASP A 106 -3.76 18.94 10.46
N ALA A 107 -4.07 19.80 9.49
CA ALA A 107 -3.76 19.55 8.09
C ALA A 107 -2.26 19.37 7.83
N ALA A 108 -1.42 20.16 8.51
CA ALA A 108 0.04 20.09 8.32
C ALA A 108 0.58 18.73 8.80
N LYS A 109 0.12 18.26 9.95
CA LYS A 109 0.51 16.93 10.47
C LYS A 109 0.01 15.80 9.59
N ALA A 110 -1.23 15.92 9.09
CA ALA A 110 -1.82 14.92 8.20
C ALA A 110 -1.04 14.82 6.89
N LYS A 111 -0.68 15.95 6.30
CA LYS A 111 0.11 16.01 5.07
C LYS A 111 1.51 15.44 5.26
N ALA A 112 2.17 15.75 6.38
CA ALA A 112 3.50 15.22 6.70
C ALA A 112 3.45 13.69 6.86
N ALA A 113 2.44 13.17 7.56
CA ALA A 113 2.25 11.74 7.73
C ALA A 113 1.97 11.05 6.39
N PHE A 114 1.25 11.71 5.49
CA PHE A 114 1.02 11.19 4.13
C PHE A 114 2.34 11.04 3.37
N LEU A 115 3.21 12.04 3.41
CA LEU A 115 4.50 11.98 2.71
C LEU A 115 5.38 10.84 3.24
N ASP A 116 5.37 10.62 4.55
CA ASP A 116 6.08 9.50 5.16
C ASP A 116 5.55 8.15 4.65
N ALA A 117 4.23 7.99 4.60
CA ALA A 117 3.61 6.77 4.09
C ALA A 117 3.90 6.55 2.61
N ALA A 118 3.84 7.62 1.81
CA ALA A 118 4.15 7.56 0.37
C ALA A 118 5.60 7.11 0.13
N GLY A 119 6.52 7.55 0.98
CA GLY A 119 7.92 7.13 0.91
C GLY A 119 8.11 5.63 1.08
N THR A 120 7.33 4.98 1.95
CA THR A 120 7.41 3.53 2.14
C THR A 120 6.94 2.77 0.90
N CYS A 121 5.91 3.25 0.22
CA CYS A 121 5.44 2.66 -1.02
C CYS A 121 6.52 2.72 -2.10
N LYS A 122 7.15 3.88 -2.27
CA LYS A 122 8.20 4.07 -3.25
C LYS A 122 9.41 3.19 -2.97
N ALA A 123 9.87 3.13 -1.73
CA ALA A 123 11.03 2.34 -1.35
C ALA A 123 10.84 0.85 -1.67
N CYS A 124 9.64 0.33 -1.39
CA CYS A 124 9.31 -1.07 -1.70
C CYS A 124 9.24 -1.30 -3.21
N HIS A 125 8.56 -0.41 -3.95
CA HIS A 125 8.39 -0.54 -5.39
C HIS A 125 9.73 -0.48 -6.13
N ASP A 126 10.65 0.36 -5.68
CA ASP A 126 11.96 0.49 -6.33
C ASP A 126 12.77 -0.81 -6.29
N GLU A 127 12.61 -1.63 -5.25
CA GLU A 127 13.36 -2.88 -5.10
C GLU A 127 12.60 -4.12 -5.54
N TYR A 128 11.29 -4.18 -5.33
CA TYR A 128 10.53 -5.43 -5.39
C TYR A 128 9.43 -5.47 -6.44
N LYS A 129 9.19 -4.36 -7.14
CA LYS A 129 8.16 -4.32 -8.19
C LYS A 129 8.80 -4.09 -9.55
N ALA A 130 8.45 -4.95 -10.51
CA ALA A 130 8.83 -4.78 -11.90
C ALA A 130 7.98 -3.66 -12.55
N ASP A 131 8.53 -3.00 -13.55
CA ASP A 131 7.84 -1.97 -14.33
C ASP A 131 6.67 -2.52 -15.15
#